data_e6502fb806a98702e524a0cdd0fb9e4e
#
_entry.id   e6502fb806a98702e524a0cdd0fb9e4e
#
_cell.length_a   1.000
_cell.length_b   1.000
_cell.length_c   1.000
_cell.angle_alpha   90.00
_cell.angle_beta   90.00
_cell.angle_gamma   90.00
#
_symmetry.space_group_name_H-M   'P 1'
#
loop_
_entity.id
_entity.type
_entity.pdbx_description
1 polymer ?
#
loop_
_entity_poly.entity_id
_entity_poly.type
_entity_poly.pdbx_seq_one_letter_code
_entity_poly.pdbx_strand_id
1 'polypeptide(L)'
;MTMAAIGAIDIALWDIKGKALNTPVYNLLGGKSRQGVMVYTHANGKDIDEAIDQGARYIAEGYLAVRLQCGIPGMASTYGVAKGSQPYEPAERGLPSENLWSSEKYLLQVPKLFDKARLSLGEDIHFLHDVHHRLTPIEAARLGKSLEPYHLFWLEDPVPAELQTSYKIIREHTTTPIAVGEVFNTLWDAQELIHNQWIDYLRMALAHGGGFTALKKAADFAALYNVRTGCHGATDLSPVTMAGALHFGISVHNFGIQEHMPHSAETDAVFPHAYRFESGHMTPGDQPGLGVEYDEKLAKRYPYQQAYLPVNRKMDGTLTDW
;
A
#
# COMPACT_ATOMS: atom_id res chain seq x y z
N MET A 1 -14.04 10.77 3.72
CA MET A 1 -13.88 12.03 2.94
C MET A 1 -13.38 13.20 3.77
N THR A 2 -13.96 13.53 4.94
CA THR A 2 -13.53 14.68 5.76
C THR A 2 -12.05 14.62 6.15
N MET A 3 -11.55 13.48 6.59
CA MET A 3 -10.14 13.33 6.97
C MET A 3 -9.19 13.45 5.78
N ALA A 4 -9.58 13.01 4.59
CA ALA A 4 -8.78 13.23 3.39
C ALA A 4 -8.65 14.72 3.03
N ALA A 5 -9.73 15.50 3.20
CA ALA A 5 -9.66 16.95 3.02
C ALA A 5 -8.77 17.64 4.09
N ILE A 6 -8.86 17.21 5.34
CA ILE A 6 -7.97 17.66 6.42
C ILE A 6 -6.51 17.29 6.09
N GLY A 7 -6.27 16.06 5.64
CA GLY A 7 -4.96 15.59 5.25
C GLY A 7 -4.34 16.39 4.11
N ALA A 8 -5.12 16.72 3.08
CA ALA A 8 -4.67 17.55 1.97
C ALA A 8 -4.25 18.96 2.44
N ILE A 9 -5.03 19.58 3.34
CA ILE A 9 -4.70 20.88 3.92
C ILE A 9 -3.45 20.78 4.81
N ASP A 10 -3.36 19.78 5.67
CA ASP A 10 -2.19 19.58 6.54
C ASP A 10 -0.91 19.40 5.70
N ILE A 11 -0.94 18.57 4.67
CA ILE A 11 0.20 18.35 3.74
C ILE A 11 0.61 19.68 3.09
N ALA A 12 -0.36 20.46 2.59
CA ALA A 12 -0.08 21.77 1.98
C ALA A 12 0.54 22.77 2.98
N LEU A 13 0.07 22.79 4.22
CA LEU A 13 0.64 23.66 5.27
C LEU A 13 2.08 23.28 5.64
N TRP A 14 2.40 21.98 5.67
CA TRP A 14 3.78 21.52 5.86
C TRP A 14 4.68 21.88 4.69
N ASP A 15 4.20 21.78 3.45
CA ASP A 15 4.92 22.22 2.25
C ASP A 15 5.22 23.73 2.28
N ILE A 16 4.20 24.55 2.53
CA ILE A 16 4.32 26.01 2.66
C ILE A 16 5.35 26.36 3.75
N LYS A 17 5.27 25.71 4.90
CA LYS A 17 6.22 25.94 6.00
C LYS A 17 7.64 25.57 5.62
N GLY A 18 7.83 24.42 4.95
CA GLY A 18 9.14 24.00 4.44
C GLY A 18 9.71 25.00 3.43
N LYS A 19 8.92 25.44 2.47
CA LYS A 19 9.29 26.46 1.47
C LYS A 19 9.61 27.79 2.13
N ALA A 20 8.80 28.26 3.06
CA ALA A 20 9.02 29.52 3.79
C ALA A 20 10.31 29.53 4.62
N LEU A 21 10.70 28.39 5.17
CA LEU A 21 11.91 28.21 5.97
C LEU A 21 13.12 27.74 5.14
N ASN A 22 12.95 27.60 3.83
CA ASN A 22 13.95 27.08 2.90
C ASN A 22 14.55 25.72 3.36
N THR A 23 13.69 24.80 3.76
CA THR A 23 14.11 23.48 4.28
C THR A 23 13.12 22.37 3.83
N PRO A 24 13.60 21.14 3.59
CA PRO A 24 12.72 20.01 3.32
C PRO A 24 11.80 19.69 4.51
N VAL A 25 10.61 19.14 4.25
CA VAL A 25 9.64 18.79 5.30
C VAL A 25 10.22 17.81 6.31
N TYR A 26 11.02 16.83 5.89
CA TYR A 26 11.60 15.86 6.84
C TYR A 26 12.46 16.53 7.93
N ASN A 27 13.11 17.67 7.68
CA ASN A 27 13.85 18.41 8.69
C ASN A 27 12.92 19.01 9.76
N LEU A 28 11.72 19.43 9.36
CA LEU A 28 10.72 19.93 10.30
C LEU A 28 10.09 18.80 11.14
N LEU A 29 10.21 17.56 10.68
CA LEU A 29 9.74 16.36 11.38
C LEU A 29 10.82 15.74 12.32
N GLY A 30 12.02 16.33 12.37
CA GLY A 30 13.11 15.87 13.24
C GLY A 30 14.39 15.43 12.53
N GLY A 31 14.41 15.52 11.19
CA GLY A 31 15.57 15.13 10.37
C GLY A 31 15.49 13.69 9.85
N LYS A 32 16.55 13.25 9.18
CA LYS A 32 16.65 11.92 8.58
C LYS A 32 17.01 10.86 9.61
N SER A 33 16.18 9.82 9.75
CA SER A 33 16.49 8.58 10.50
C SER A 33 17.20 7.54 9.62
N ARG A 34 17.19 7.71 8.29
CA ARG A 34 17.81 6.83 7.28
C ARG A 34 18.19 7.59 6.03
N GLN A 35 19.00 6.98 5.16
CA GLN A 35 19.46 7.64 3.92
C GLN A 35 18.43 7.53 2.79
N GLY A 36 17.63 6.46 2.76
CA GLY A 36 16.56 6.22 1.80
C GLY A 36 15.47 5.36 2.44
N VAL A 37 14.27 5.45 1.90
CA VAL A 37 13.10 4.68 2.31
C VAL A 37 13.03 3.44 1.43
N MET A 38 13.14 2.24 2.02
CA MET A 38 12.92 0.99 1.26
C MET A 38 11.51 0.99 0.69
N VAL A 39 11.38 0.53 -0.56
CA VAL A 39 10.09 0.49 -1.25
C VAL A 39 9.77 -0.90 -1.80
N TYR A 40 8.48 -1.20 -1.93
CA TYR A 40 7.99 -2.37 -2.66
C TYR A 40 7.10 -1.95 -3.83
N THR A 41 7.04 -2.81 -4.85
CA THR A 41 6.15 -2.62 -5.99
C THR A 41 5.26 -3.84 -6.23
N HIS A 42 4.30 -3.72 -7.14
CA HIS A 42 3.26 -4.73 -7.37
C HIS A 42 3.62 -5.61 -8.56
N ALA A 43 3.93 -6.87 -8.30
CA ALA A 43 4.11 -7.90 -9.31
C ALA A 43 2.82 -8.72 -9.41
N ASN A 44 2.02 -8.41 -10.43
CA ASN A 44 0.72 -9.01 -10.67
C ASN A 44 0.77 -9.87 -11.94
N GLY A 45 0.19 -11.05 -11.92
CA GLY A 45 0.14 -11.93 -13.07
C GLY A 45 -1.22 -12.59 -13.26
N LYS A 46 -1.61 -12.91 -14.49
CA LYS A 46 -2.82 -13.71 -14.78
C LYS A 46 -2.75 -15.11 -14.16
N ASP A 47 -1.53 -15.60 -13.92
CA ASP A 47 -1.21 -16.86 -13.27
C ASP A 47 0.07 -16.70 -12.42
N ILE A 48 0.49 -17.79 -11.77
CA ILE A 48 1.68 -17.80 -10.91
C ILE A 48 2.93 -17.49 -11.71
N ASP A 49 3.10 -18.07 -12.89
CA ASP A 49 4.33 -17.92 -13.67
C ASP A 49 4.51 -16.48 -14.14
N GLU A 50 3.45 -15.83 -14.62
CA GLU A 50 3.51 -14.42 -15.00
C GLU A 50 3.79 -13.50 -13.80
N ALA A 51 3.22 -13.79 -12.62
CA ALA A 51 3.52 -13.03 -11.40
C ALA A 51 4.99 -13.16 -10.99
N ILE A 52 5.57 -14.36 -11.11
CA ILE A 52 6.99 -14.61 -10.85
C ILE A 52 7.88 -13.89 -11.87
N ASP A 53 7.55 -13.96 -13.16
CA ASP A 53 8.30 -13.27 -14.22
C ASP A 53 8.28 -11.75 -14.02
N GLN A 54 7.15 -11.19 -13.60
CA GLN A 54 7.06 -9.78 -13.28
C GLN A 54 7.89 -9.43 -12.03
N GLY A 55 7.83 -10.27 -10.99
CA GLY A 55 8.68 -10.12 -9.80
C GLY A 55 10.17 -10.13 -10.16
N ALA A 56 10.60 -11.08 -11.00
CA ALA A 56 11.99 -11.17 -11.47
C ALA A 56 12.43 -9.88 -12.21
N ARG A 57 11.55 -9.29 -13.03
CA ARG A 57 11.85 -8.02 -13.71
C ARG A 57 12.06 -6.88 -12.72
N TYR A 58 11.19 -6.71 -11.73
CA TYR A 58 11.34 -5.67 -10.71
C TYR A 58 12.61 -5.86 -9.85
N ILE A 59 12.95 -7.11 -9.54
CA ILE A 59 14.19 -7.41 -8.84
C ILE A 59 15.40 -7.01 -9.70
N ALA A 60 15.37 -7.29 -11.00
CA ALA A 60 16.42 -6.85 -11.94
C ALA A 60 16.49 -5.32 -12.09
N GLU A 61 15.38 -4.60 -11.89
CA GLU A 61 15.32 -3.13 -11.81
C GLU A 61 15.85 -2.58 -10.48
N GLY A 62 16.18 -3.46 -9.52
CA GLY A 62 16.79 -3.10 -8.24
C GLY A 62 15.83 -3.08 -7.05
N TYR A 63 14.57 -3.52 -7.17
CA TYR A 63 13.69 -3.66 -6.03
C TYR A 63 14.16 -4.78 -5.10
N LEU A 64 14.12 -4.52 -3.79
CA LEU A 64 14.44 -5.48 -2.73
C LEU A 64 13.18 -6.15 -2.15
N ALA A 65 12.01 -5.63 -2.53
CA ALA A 65 10.73 -6.09 -2.04
C ALA A 65 9.68 -6.04 -3.15
N VAL A 66 8.84 -7.07 -3.24
CA VAL A 66 7.75 -7.15 -4.22
C VAL A 66 6.48 -7.70 -3.57
N ARG A 67 5.34 -7.07 -3.85
CA ARG A 67 4.03 -7.59 -3.53
C ARG A 67 3.58 -8.52 -4.65
N LEU A 68 3.47 -9.82 -4.35
CA LEU A 68 3.08 -10.83 -5.34
C LEU A 68 1.57 -11.07 -5.30
N GLN A 69 0.95 -11.08 -6.48
CA GLN A 69 -0.46 -11.40 -6.65
C GLN A 69 -0.69 -12.09 -8.00
N CYS A 70 -1.57 -13.08 -8.06
CA CYS A 70 -1.88 -13.78 -9.30
C CYS A 70 -3.36 -14.06 -9.45
N GLY A 71 -3.79 -14.30 -10.68
CA GLY A 71 -5.14 -14.78 -10.99
C GLY A 71 -5.43 -16.10 -10.30
N ILE A 72 -6.71 -16.30 -9.97
CA ILE A 72 -7.20 -17.51 -9.30
C ILE A 72 -7.84 -18.42 -10.35
N PRO A 73 -7.39 -19.69 -10.48
CA PRO A 73 -7.93 -20.60 -11.48
C PRO A 73 -9.46 -20.76 -11.42
N GLY A 74 -10.10 -20.60 -12.57
CA GLY A 74 -11.56 -20.68 -12.71
C GLY A 74 -12.31 -19.44 -12.21
N MET A 75 -11.61 -18.31 -12.03
CA MET A 75 -12.20 -17.01 -11.79
C MET A 75 -11.88 -16.07 -12.97
N ALA A 76 -12.87 -15.31 -13.42
CA ALA A 76 -12.73 -14.46 -14.62
C ALA A 76 -11.80 -13.28 -14.39
N SER A 77 -11.75 -12.76 -13.17
CA SER A 77 -10.79 -11.74 -12.74
C SER A 77 -10.55 -11.88 -11.23
N THR A 78 -9.40 -11.36 -10.79
CA THR A 78 -9.04 -11.26 -9.37
C THR A 78 -8.60 -9.83 -9.17
N TYR A 79 -8.99 -9.20 -8.05
CA TYR A 79 -8.55 -7.86 -7.71
C TYR A 79 -7.01 -7.75 -7.77
N GLY A 80 -6.52 -6.65 -8.31
CA GLY A 80 -5.08 -6.41 -8.50
C GLY A 80 -4.48 -7.14 -9.71
N VAL A 81 -5.23 -8.05 -10.38
CA VAL A 81 -4.83 -8.69 -11.63
C VAL A 81 -5.70 -8.12 -12.74
N ALA A 82 -5.33 -6.94 -13.22
CA ALA A 82 -6.11 -6.22 -14.22
C ALA A 82 -6.08 -6.90 -15.58
N LYS A 83 -7.21 -6.84 -16.27
CA LYS A 83 -7.25 -7.02 -17.72
C LYS A 83 -6.82 -5.71 -18.37
N GLY A 84 -5.53 -5.55 -18.65
CA GLY A 84 -4.98 -4.32 -19.24
C GLY A 84 -4.10 -3.52 -18.27
N SER A 85 -3.78 -2.28 -18.63
CA SER A 85 -2.80 -1.44 -17.93
C SER A 85 -3.37 -0.57 -16.80
N GLN A 86 -4.68 -0.64 -16.53
CA GLN A 86 -5.32 0.21 -15.53
C GLN A 86 -6.07 -0.61 -14.47
N PRO A 87 -5.89 -0.32 -13.18
CA PRO A 87 -6.61 -0.99 -12.09
C PRO A 87 -8.09 -0.62 -12.03
N TYR A 88 -8.48 0.53 -12.61
CA TYR A 88 -9.84 1.02 -12.63
C TYR A 88 -10.31 1.22 -14.05
N GLU A 89 -11.48 0.70 -14.38
CA GLU A 89 -12.07 0.87 -15.72
C GLU A 89 -12.90 2.17 -15.76
N PRO A 90 -12.74 3.00 -16.81
CA PRO A 90 -13.66 4.10 -17.06
C PRO A 90 -15.08 3.57 -17.25
N ALA A 91 -16.06 4.25 -16.69
CA ALA A 91 -17.47 3.84 -16.78
C ALA A 91 -18.05 4.17 -18.16
N GLU A 92 -17.86 3.30 -19.14
CA GLU A 92 -18.42 3.50 -20.47
C GLU A 92 -19.96 3.53 -20.48
N ARG A 93 -20.62 2.87 -19.52
CA ARG A 93 -22.09 2.75 -19.45
C ARG A 93 -22.67 3.10 -18.07
N GLY A 94 -21.88 3.71 -17.17
CA GLY A 94 -22.34 4.06 -15.82
C GLY A 94 -22.53 2.88 -14.87
N LEU A 95 -21.98 1.71 -15.19
CA LEU A 95 -22.06 0.52 -14.35
C LEU A 95 -20.65 -0.02 -14.05
N PRO A 96 -20.37 -0.43 -12.80
CA PRO A 96 -19.12 -1.12 -12.47
C PRO A 96 -19.07 -2.50 -13.13
N SER A 97 -17.86 -2.99 -13.40
CA SER A 97 -17.65 -4.39 -13.79
C SER A 97 -17.93 -5.32 -12.61
N GLU A 98 -18.41 -6.54 -12.90
CA GLU A 98 -18.65 -7.57 -11.89
C GLU A 98 -17.59 -8.66 -11.97
N ASN A 99 -17.05 -9.02 -10.80
CA ASN A 99 -16.06 -10.07 -10.62
C ASN A 99 -16.61 -11.18 -9.71
N LEU A 100 -16.19 -12.41 -9.95
CA LEU A 100 -16.52 -13.54 -9.08
C LEU A 100 -15.41 -13.74 -8.06
N TRP A 101 -15.79 -14.04 -6.82
CA TRP A 101 -14.89 -14.32 -5.71
C TRP A 101 -15.15 -15.68 -5.07
N SER A 102 -14.07 -16.41 -4.74
CA SER A 102 -14.08 -17.64 -3.96
C SER A 102 -12.88 -17.66 -3.03
N SER A 103 -13.12 -17.47 -1.73
CA SER A 103 -12.08 -17.58 -0.71
C SER A 103 -11.44 -18.98 -0.66
N GLU A 104 -12.22 -20.03 -0.91
CA GLU A 104 -11.69 -21.40 -0.95
C GLU A 104 -10.61 -21.58 -2.02
N LYS A 105 -10.88 -21.12 -3.25
CA LYS A 105 -9.91 -21.19 -4.35
C LYS A 105 -8.69 -20.31 -4.07
N TYR A 106 -8.92 -19.13 -3.50
CA TYR A 106 -7.87 -18.20 -3.13
C TYR A 106 -6.91 -18.79 -2.10
N LEU A 107 -7.45 -19.36 -1.01
CA LEU A 107 -6.67 -20.00 0.06
C LEU A 107 -5.82 -21.18 -0.43
N LEU A 108 -6.27 -21.86 -1.49
CA LEU A 108 -5.50 -22.96 -2.12
C LEU A 108 -4.41 -22.44 -3.09
N GLN A 109 -4.61 -21.27 -3.69
CA GLN A 109 -3.70 -20.75 -4.72
C GLN A 109 -2.54 -19.94 -4.13
N VAL A 110 -2.81 -19.10 -3.13
CA VAL A 110 -1.81 -18.18 -2.58
C VAL A 110 -0.58 -18.90 -2.02
N PRO A 111 -0.68 -19.98 -1.23
CA PRO A 111 0.52 -20.71 -0.78
C PRO A 111 1.36 -21.26 -1.94
N LYS A 112 0.75 -21.69 -3.05
CA LYS A 112 1.48 -22.18 -4.24
C LYS A 112 2.24 -21.05 -4.93
N LEU A 113 1.69 -19.85 -4.95
CA LEU A 113 2.39 -18.66 -5.46
C LEU A 113 3.69 -18.43 -4.67
N PHE A 114 3.62 -18.44 -3.33
CA PHE A 114 4.80 -18.19 -2.50
C PHE A 114 5.79 -19.34 -2.47
N ASP A 115 5.34 -20.58 -2.58
CA ASP A 115 6.21 -21.74 -2.79
C ASP A 115 7.05 -21.55 -4.06
N LYS A 116 6.40 -21.27 -5.19
CA LYS A 116 7.07 -20.99 -6.47
C LYS A 116 7.97 -19.75 -6.37
N ALA A 117 7.53 -18.70 -5.68
CA ALA A 117 8.31 -17.46 -5.51
C ALA A 117 9.63 -17.72 -4.80
N ARG A 118 9.62 -18.45 -3.68
CA ARG A 118 10.85 -18.79 -2.95
C ARG A 118 11.79 -19.66 -3.78
N LEU A 119 11.26 -20.65 -4.50
CA LEU A 119 12.05 -21.51 -5.39
C LEU A 119 12.69 -20.73 -6.55
N SER A 120 12.01 -19.73 -7.09
CA SER A 120 12.44 -19.05 -8.32
C SER A 120 13.21 -17.76 -8.07
N LEU A 121 12.86 -17.00 -7.02
CA LEU A 121 13.39 -15.65 -6.73
C LEU A 121 14.30 -15.61 -5.51
N GLY A 122 14.39 -16.71 -4.74
CA GLY A 122 15.30 -16.87 -3.60
C GLY A 122 14.78 -16.31 -2.28
N GLU A 123 15.67 -16.34 -1.26
CA GLU A 123 15.34 -15.99 0.12
C GLU A 123 15.63 -14.51 0.47
N ASP A 124 16.49 -13.85 -0.30
CA ASP A 124 16.95 -12.48 0.00
C ASP A 124 15.93 -11.40 -0.33
N ILE A 125 14.88 -11.75 -1.08
CA ILE A 125 13.82 -10.82 -1.48
C ILE A 125 12.69 -10.81 -0.46
N HIS A 126 12.25 -9.61 -0.08
CA HIS A 126 11.08 -9.43 0.76
C HIS A 126 9.80 -9.61 -0.05
N PHE A 127 8.99 -10.60 0.28
CA PHE A 127 7.68 -10.79 -0.34
C PHE A 127 6.58 -10.24 0.55
N LEU A 128 5.63 -9.57 -0.08
CA LEU A 128 4.42 -9.04 0.52
C LEU A 128 3.21 -9.64 -0.19
N HIS A 129 2.10 -9.73 0.51
CA HIS A 129 0.82 -10.15 -0.07
C HIS A 129 -0.32 -9.33 0.50
N ASP A 130 -1.17 -8.85 -0.39
CA ASP A 130 -2.34 -8.06 -0.05
C ASP A 130 -3.61 -8.89 -0.26
N VAL A 131 -4.36 -9.08 0.81
CA VAL A 131 -5.65 -9.77 0.79
C VAL A 131 -6.77 -8.79 0.42
N HIS A 132 -6.56 -7.52 0.70
CA HIS A 132 -7.50 -6.44 0.39
C HIS A 132 -8.89 -6.66 0.98
N HIS A 133 -8.94 -6.87 2.29
CA HIS A 133 -10.14 -6.95 3.13
C HIS A 133 -11.12 -8.12 2.85
N ARG A 134 -10.75 -9.09 1.99
CA ARG A 134 -11.68 -10.05 1.37
C ARG A 134 -11.95 -11.32 2.18
N LEU A 135 -11.24 -11.58 3.28
CA LEU A 135 -11.39 -12.81 4.04
C LEU A 135 -12.19 -12.61 5.33
N THR A 136 -12.82 -13.68 5.79
CA THR A 136 -13.30 -13.76 7.16
C THR A 136 -12.13 -13.95 8.14
N PRO A 137 -12.27 -13.64 9.43
CA PRO A 137 -11.18 -13.78 10.41
C PRO A 137 -10.55 -15.18 10.46
N ILE A 138 -11.37 -16.23 10.33
CA ILE A 138 -10.90 -17.63 10.32
C ILE A 138 -10.16 -17.95 9.01
N GLU A 139 -10.63 -17.48 7.88
CA GLU A 139 -9.95 -17.64 6.60
C GLU A 139 -8.60 -16.91 6.59
N ALA A 140 -8.56 -15.69 7.14
CA ALA A 140 -7.34 -14.92 7.30
C ALA A 140 -6.32 -15.60 8.23
N ALA A 141 -6.79 -16.16 9.35
CA ALA A 141 -5.96 -16.95 10.26
C ALA A 141 -5.37 -18.20 9.57
N ARG A 142 -6.19 -18.91 8.79
CA ARG A 142 -5.73 -20.08 7.99
C ARG A 142 -4.71 -19.68 6.93
N LEU A 143 -4.94 -18.57 6.22
CA LEU A 143 -4.00 -18.07 5.22
C LEU A 143 -2.68 -17.69 5.88
N GLY A 144 -2.72 -16.85 6.93
CA GLY A 144 -1.51 -16.45 7.66
C GLY A 144 -0.69 -17.66 8.13
N LYS A 145 -1.36 -18.67 8.69
CA LYS A 145 -0.70 -19.93 9.09
C LYS A 145 -0.05 -20.67 7.94
N SER A 146 -0.71 -20.73 6.77
CA SER A 146 -0.18 -21.41 5.59
C SER A 146 1.01 -20.68 4.94
N LEU A 147 1.16 -19.38 5.22
CA LEU A 147 2.23 -18.54 4.66
C LEU A 147 3.48 -18.44 5.56
N GLU A 148 3.44 -18.93 6.80
CA GLU A 148 4.57 -18.91 7.71
C GLU A 148 5.87 -19.50 7.10
N PRO A 149 5.85 -20.63 6.37
CA PRO A 149 7.05 -21.21 5.77
C PRO A 149 7.75 -20.31 4.75
N TYR A 150 7.05 -19.33 4.21
CA TYR A 150 7.57 -18.47 3.16
C TYR A 150 8.13 -17.13 3.67
N HIS A 151 8.11 -16.88 4.97
CA HIS A 151 8.72 -15.71 5.62
C HIS A 151 8.37 -14.38 4.92
N LEU A 152 7.07 -14.11 4.76
CA LEU A 152 6.60 -12.87 4.18
C LEU A 152 7.05 -11.66 5.03
N PHE A 153 7.33 -10.55 4.36
CA PHE A 153 7.53 -9.26 5.05
C PHE A 153 6.26 -8.85 5.78
N TRP A 154 5.09 -8.99 5.12
CA TRP A 154 3.78 -8.91 5.73
C TRP A 154 2.65 -9.57 4.91
N LEU A 155 1.57 -9.88 5.59
CA LEU A 155 0.24 -10.13 5.04
C LEU A 155 -0.60 -8.88 5.29
N GLU A 156 -1.10 -8.25 4.22
CA GLU A 156 -1.74 -6.94 4.22
C GLU A 156 -3.25 -7.09 4.19
N ASP A 157 -3.93 -6.25 4.99
CA ASP A 157 -5.38 -6.05 5.04
C ASP A 157 -6.21 -7.35 4.92
N PRO A 158 -5.99 -8.35 5.81
CA PRO A 158 -6.56 -9.68 5.65
C PRO A 158 -8.09 -9.74 5.79
N VAL A 159 -8.69 -8.82 6.55
CA VAL A 159 -10.13 -8.77 6.84
C VAL A 159 -10.67 -7.35 6.68
N PRO A 160 -11.99 -7.14 6.52
CA PRO A 160 -12.59 -5.80 6.51
C PRO A 160 -12.08 -4.93 7.67
N ALA A 161 -11.76 -3.68 7.37
CA ALA A 161 -11.11 -2.76 8.31
C ALA A 161 -11.95 -2.47 9.56
N GLU A 162 -13.27 -2.63 9.47
CA GLU A 162 -14.21 -2.47 10.57
C GLU A 162 -14.12 -3.61 11.61
N LEU A 163 -13.56 -4.76 11.22
CA LEU A 163 -13.42 -5.93 12.07
C LEU A 163 -12.14 -5.92 12.92
N GLN A 164 -11.77 -4.79 13.49
CA GLN A 164 -10.50 -4.58 14.20
C GLN A 164 -10.27 -5.58 15.32
N THR A 165 -11.27 -5.86 16.14
CA THR A 165 -11.16 -6.84 17.25
C THR A 165 -10.92 -8.28 16.77
N SER A 166 -11.25 -8.58 15.52
CA SER A 166 -11.02 -9.89 14.90
C SER A 166 -9.55 -10.18 14.60
N TYR A 167 -8.69 -9.15 14.54
CA TYR A 167 -7.25 -9.34 14.43
C TYR A 167 -6.66 -10.15 15.58
N LYS A 168 -7.30 -10.17 16.75
CA LYS A 168 -6.96 -11.08 17.84
C LYS A 168 -6.98 -12.54 17.39
N ILE A 169 -8.05 -12.96 16.69
CA ILE A 169 -8.19 -14.34 16.19
C ILE A 169 -7.06 -14.66 15.21
N ILE A 170 -6.73 -13.73 14.31
CA ILE A 170 -5.66 -13.92 13.33
C ILE A 170 -4.32 -14.07 14.05
N ARG A 171 -4.00 -13.14 14.96
CA ARG A 171 -2.74 -13.12 15.70
C ARG A 171 -2.54 -14.38 16.57
N GLU A 172 -3.58 -14.91 17.17
CA GLU A 172 -3.51 -16.13 17.99
C GLU A 172 -3.18 -17.40 17.16
N HIS A 173 -3.32 -17.36 15.84
CA HIS A 173 -3.16 -18.52 14.96
C HIS A 173 -1.98 -18.42 13.98
N THR A 174 -1.34 -17.27 13.86
CA THR A 174 -0.18 -17.09 12.95
C THR A 174 0.85 -16.12 13.49
N THR A 175 2.10 -16.40 13.15
CA THR A 175 3.26 -15.52 13.35
C THR A 175 3.63 -14.73 12.10
N THR A 176 2.95 -14.94 10.97
CA THR A 176 3.13 -14.11 9.77
C THR A 176 2.87 -12.64 10.12
N PRO A 177 3.81 -11.74 9.83
CA PRO A 177 3.61 -10.32 10.12
C PRO A 177 2.37 -9.75 9.42
N ILE A 178 1.64 -8.89 10.12
CA ILE A 178 0.37 -8.32 9.64
C ILE A 178 0.52 -6.81 9.47
N ALA A 179 0.10 -6.30 8.33
CA ALA A 179 -0.03 -4.88 8.04
C ALA A 179 -1.49 -4.50 7.78
N VAL A 180 -1.91 -3.34 8.29
CA VAL A 180 -3.27 -2.83 8.06
C VAL A 180 -3.29 -1.32 8.18
N GLY A 181 -4.23 -0.68 7.49
CA GLY A 181 -4.55 0.71 7.79
C GLY A 181 -4.69 1.65 6.61
N GLU A 182 -4.66 1.20 5.35
CA GLU A 182 -4.81 2.10 4.20
C GLU A 182 -6.12 2.88 4.21
N VAL A 183 -7.19 2.29 4.73
CA VAL A 183 -8.51 2.92 4.85
C VAL A 183 -8.76 3.57 6.22
N PHE A 184 -7.80 3.52 7.15
CA PHE A 184 -7.94 4.18 8.45
C PHE A 184 -7.88 5.69 8.30
N ASN A 185 -8.78 6.37 9.01
CA ASN A 185 -8.92 7.82 8.97
C ASN A 185 -8.36 8.52 10.21
N THR A 186 -8.20 7.78 11.31
CA THR A 186 -7.74 8.36 12.59
C THR A 186 -6.85 7.38 13.35
N LEU A 187 -6.09 7.90 14.32
CA LEU A 187 -5.33 7.07 15.25
C LEU A 187 -6.25 6.12 16.04
N TRP A 188 -7.48 6.51 16.30
CA TRP A 188 -8.44 5.69 17.05
C TRP A 188 -8.79 4.39 16.33
N ASP A 189 -8.74 4.37 15.00
CA ASP A 189 -8.96 3.15 14.20
C ASP A 189 -7.85 2.10 14.44
N ALA A 190 -6.65 2.54 14.81
CA ALA A 190 -5.49 1.69 15.02
C ALA A 190 -5.17 1.44 16.51
N GLN A 191 -5.80 2.16 17.43
CA GLN A 191 -5.39 2.18 18.84
C GLN A 191 -5.37 0.78 19.47
N GLU A 192 -6.43 0.03 19.33
CA GLU A 192 -6.53 -1.32 19.92
C GLU A 192 -5.60 -2.32 19.25
N LEU A 193 -5.43 -2.21 17.94
CA LEU A 193 -4.54 -3.07 17.17
C LEU A 193 -3.08 -2.90 17.63
N ILE A 194 -2.66 -1.67 17.83
CA ILE A 194 -1.31 -1.31 18.31
C ILE A 194 -1.14 -1.72 19.78
N HIS A 195 -2.08 -1.30 20.64
CA HIS A 195 -2.00 -1.54 22.09
C HIS A 195 -1.91 -3.03 22.43
N ASN A 196 -2.68 -3.86 21.75
CA ASN A 196 -2.69 -5.29 21.94
C ASN A 196 -1.66 -6.05 21.09
N GLN A 197 -0.87 -5.36 20.27
CA GLN A 197 0.13 -5.96 19.37
C GLN A 197 -0.47 -7.02 18.43
N TRP A 198 -1.69 -6.76 17.94
CA TRP A 198 -2.34 -7.63 16.95
C TRP A 198 -1.83 -7.43 15.54
N ILE A 199 -1.08 -6.34 15.31
CA ILE A 199 -0.43 -6.01 14.04
C ILE A 199 1.05 -5.72 14.26
N ASP A 200 1.83 -5.84 13.19
CA ASP A 200 3.27 -5.56 13.18
C ASP A 200 3.58 -4.24 12.46
N TYR A 201 2.70 -3.86 11.53
CA TYR A 201 2.84 -2.65 10.72
C TYR A 201 1.52 -1.88 10.64
N LEU A 202 1.58 -0.59 10.95
CA LEU A 202 0.48 0.34 10.70
C LEU A 202 0.70 0.99 9.32
N ARG A 203 -0.18 0.71 8.37
CA ARG A 203 -0.05 1.10 6.95
C ARG A 203 -1.03 2.21 6.56
N MET A 204 -1.07 3.31 7.32
CA MET A 204 -1.98 4.43 7.02
C MET A 204 -1.52 5.21 5.77
N ALA A 205 -2.48 5.65 4.96
CA ALA A 205 -2.24 6.61 3.90
C ALA A 205 -2.07 8.03 4.46
N LEU A 206 -1.05 8.76 4.01
CA LEU A 206 -0.81 10.13 4.48
C LEU A 206 -2.03 11.04 4.21
N ALA A 207 -2.65 10.91 3.02
CA ALA A 207 -3.82 11.69 2.67
C ALA A 207 -5.05 11.32 3.51
N HIS A 208 -5.36 10.01 3.63
CA HIS A 208 -6.57 9.54 4.31
C HIS A 208 -6.49 9.67 5.83
N GLY A 209 -5.29 9.48 6.39
CA GLY A 209 -5.05 9.50 7.83
C GLY A 209 -4.92 10.88 8.47
N GLY A 210 -5.12 11.97 7.71
CA GLY A 210 -5.13 13.34 8.23
C GLY A 210 -3.78 14.06 8.18
N GLY A 211 -2.88 13.65 7.26
CA GLY A 211 -1.62 14.32 6.98
C GLY A 211 -0.49 13.98 7.94
N PHE A 212 0.59 14.75 7.87
CA PHE A 212 1.78 14.57 8.69
C PHE A 212 1.51 14.66 10.19
N THR A 213 0.68 15.63 10.58
CA THR A 213 0.38 15.90 11.98
C THR A 213 -0.30 14.70 12.66
N ALA A 214 -1.19 14.02 11.97
CA ALA A 214 -1.87 12.84 12.49
C ALA A 214 -0.97 11.59 12.42
N LEU A 215 -0.33 11.34 11.27
CA LEU A 215 0.51 10.17 11.09
C LEU A 215 1.73 10.16 12.02
N LYS A 216 2.33 11.34 12.31
CA LYS A 216 3.42 11.43 13.27
C LYS A 216 3.01 10.96 14.66
N LYS A 217 1.81 11.37 15.12
CA LYS A 217 1.27 10.90 16.41
C LYS A 217 1.02 9.39 16.40
N ALA A 218 0.50 8.87 15.28
CA ALA A 218 0.27 7.43 15.12
C ALA A 218 1.58 6.63 15.15
N ALA A 219 2.63 7.12 14.47
CA ALA A 219 3.96 6.51 14.49
C ALA A 219 4.59 6.52 15.88
N ASP A 220 4.50 7.64 16.59
CA ASP A 220 5.05 7.76 17.95
C ASP A 220 4.34 6.81 18.93
N PHE A 221 3.01 6.69 18.81
CA PHE A 221 2.24 5.73 19.60
C PHE A 221 2.61 4.29 19.25
N ALA A 222 2.69 3.95 17.96
CA ALA A 222 3.08 2.63 17.49
C ALA A 222 4.49 2.22 17.97
N ALA A 223 5.42 3.17 17.99
CA ALA A 223 6.78 2.93 18.44
C ALA A 223 6.87 2.44 19.89
N LEU A 224 5.99 2.89 20.80
CA LEU A 224 5.95 2.44 22.20
C LEU A 224 5.62 0.95 22.33
N TYR A 225 4.99 0.36 21.33
CA TYR A 225 4.61 -1.05 21.28
C TYR A 225 5.44 -1.87 20.29
N ASN A 226 6.54 -1.32 19.77
CA ASN A 226 7.36 -1.92 18.72
C ASN A 226 6.60 -2.24 17.42
N VAL A 227 5.48 -1.60 17.18
CA VAL A 227 4.76 -1.65 15.91
C VAL A 227 5.43 -0.66 14.95
N ARG A 228 5.75 -1.13 13.76
CA ARG A 228 6.37 -0.32 12.71
C ARG A 228 5.29 0.37 11.88
N THR A 229 5.72 1.28 11.02
CA THR A 229 4.81 1.94 10.07
C THR A 229 5.19 1.61 8.63
N GLY A 230 4.27 1.80 7.73
CA GLY A 230 4.44 1.88 6.29
C GLY A 230 3.42 2.89 5.77
N CYS A 231 3.49 3.27 4.52
CA CYS A 231 2.43 4.10 3.96
C CYS A 231 1.85 3.46 2.71
N HIS A 232 0.53 3.53 2.61
CA HIS A 232 -0.17 3.29 1.36
C HIS A 232 0.29 4.31 0.32
N GLY A 233 0.59 3.86 -0.89
CA GLY A 233 1.20 4.68 -1.94
C GLY A 233 0.87 4.16 -3.35
N ALA A 234 -0.36 3.69 -3.56
CA ALA A 234 -0.85 3.26 -4.87
C ALA A 234 -1.00 4.45 -5.85
N THR A 235 -1.14 4.16 -7.13
CA THR A 235 -1.20 5.19 -8.21
C THR A 235 -2.46 6.03 -8.23
N ASP A 236 -3.47 5.70 -7.44
CA ASP A 236 -4.65 6.54 -7.19
C ASP A 236 -4.34 7.74 -6.28
N LEU A 237 -3.18 7.73 -5.61
CA LEU A 237 -2.65 8.83 -4.84
C LEU A 237 -1.66 9.66 -5.69
N SER A 238 -1.73 10.98 -5.56
CA SER A 238 -0.90 11.88 -6.35
C SER A 238 0.59 11.82 -5.99
N PRO A 239 1.50 12.27 -6.88
CA PRO A 239 2.92 12.46 -6.55
C PRO A 239 3.18 13.34 -5.32
N VAL A 240 2.27 14.27 -4.99
CA VAL A 240 2.33 15.06 -3.75
C VAL A 240 2.23 14.16 -2.52
N THR A 241 1.30 13.20 -2.55
CA THR A 241 1.13 12.23 -1.45
C THR A 241 2.34 11.30 -1.34
N MET A 242 2.89 10.84 -2.48
CA MET A 242 4.11 10.03 -2.50
C MET A 242 5.29 10.78 -1.89
N ALA A 243 5.53 12.01 -2.33
CA ALA A 243 6.60 12.84 -1.73
C ALA A 243 6.40 13.00 -0.23
N GLY A 244 5.17 13.32 0.20
CA GLY A 244 4.83 13.40 1.62
C GLY A 244 5.13 12.11 2.39
N ALA A 245 4.72 10.96 1.86
CA ALA A 245 5.00 9.66 2.47
C ALA A 245 6.50 9.38 2.59
N LEU A 246 7.31 9.79 1.60
CA LEU A 246 8.76 9.67 1.64
C LEU A 246 9.39 10.61 2.69
N HIS A 247 8.92 11.86 2.81
CA HIS A 247 9.36 12.77 3.88
C HIS A 247 9.01 12.23 5.26
N PHE A 248 7.84 11.63 5.42
CA PHE A 248 7.44 10.94 6.64
C PHE A 248 8.34 9.73 6.89
N GLY A 249 8.43 8.81 5.93
CA GLY A 249 9.17 7.56 6.05
C GLY A 249 10.66 7.74 6.33
N ILE A 250 11.30 8.81 5.81
CA ILE A 250 12.72 9.07 6.07
C ILE A 250 12.95 9.66 7.48
N SER A 251 11.94 10.30 8.08
CA SER A 251 12.04 10.98 9.36
C SER A 251 11.71 10.11 10.58
N VAL A 252 10.70 9.20 10.47
CA VAL A 252 10.30 8.38 11.62
C VAL A 252 11.17 7.13 11.77
N HIS A 253 11.62 6.84 13.00
CA HIS A 253 12.58 5.76 13.24
C HIS A 253 11.99 4.35 13.07
N ASN A 254 10.70 4.17 13.36
CA ASN A 254 9.99 2.90 13.26
C ASN A 254 9.30 2.66 11.88
N PHE A 255 9.78 3.31 10.83
CA PHE A 255 9.29 3.07 9.48
C PHE A 255 9.77 1.72 8.94
N GLY A 256 8.88 0.97 8.29
CA GLY A 256 9.17 -0.31 7.65
C GLY A 256 9.49 -0.16 6.18
N ILE A 257 8.45 0.03 5.37
CA ILE A 257 8.56 0.05 3.92
C ILE A 257 7.48 0.96 3.32
N GLN A 258 7.75 1.56 2.15
CA GLN A 258 6.82 2.40 1.39
C GLN A 258 6.29 1.63 0.18
N GLU A 259 4.99 1.66 -0.01
CA GLU A 259 4.39 1.22 -1.26
C GLU A 259 4.76 2.19 -2.40
N HIS A 260 5.21 1.64 -3.51
CA HIS A 260 5.60 2.39 -4.69
C HIS A 260 5.06 1.76 -5.96
N MET A 261 4.06 2.38 -6.54
CA MET A 261 3.64 2.14 -7.91
C MET A 261 4.08 3.35 -8.75
N PRO A 262 4.93 3.18 -9.77
CA PRO A 262 5.36 4.30 -10.63
C PRO A 262 4.15 4.98 -11.28
N HIS A 263 4.11 6.30 -11.22
CA HIS A 263 3.14 7.09 -11.97
C HIS A 263 3.46 7.07 -13.47
N SER A 264 2.49 7.45 -14.30
CA SER A 264 2.74 7.63 -15.73
C SER A 264 3.60 8.86 -15.99
N ALA A 265 4.29 8.88 -17.13
CA ALA A 265 5.09 10.04 -17.54
C ALA A 265 4.23 11.32 -17.66
N GLU A 266 2.96 11.18 -18.01
CA GLU A 266 2.00 12.30 -18.07
C GLU A 266 1.69 12.83 -16.67
N THR A 267 1.51 11.95 -15.69
CA THR A 267 1.30 12.34 -14.29
C THR A 267 2.53 13.06 -13.74
N ASP A 268 3.72 12.51 -13.97
CA ASP A 268 4.98 13.11 -13.51
C ASP A 268 5.25 14.46 -14.21
N ALA A 269 4.82 14.62 -15.47
CA ALA A 269 4.91 15.91 -16.15
C ALA A 269 3.99 16.97 -15.53
N VAL A 270 2.80 16.59 -15.06
CA VAL A 270 1.88 17.49 -14.33
C VAL A 270 2.40 17.81 -12.93
N PHE A 271 3.10 16.85 -12.31
CA PHE A 271 3.66 16.98 -10.96
C PHE A 271 5.18 16.77 -10.98
N PRO A 272 5.97 17.72 -11.53
CA PRO A 272 7.43 17.62 -11.47
C PRO A 272 7.91 17.47 -10.02
N HIS A 273 8.78 16.48 -9.76
CA HIS A 273 9.17 16.14 -8.39
C HIS A 273 10.68 15.84 -8.25
N ALA A 274 11.17 15.97 -7.02
CA ALA A 274 12.57 15.72 -6.67
C ALA A 274 12.83 14.30 -6.16
N TYR A 275 11.80 13.52 -5.82
CA TYR A 275 12.00 12.17 -5.33
C TYR A 275 12.51 11.24 -6.43
N ARG A 276 13.32 10.28 -6.05
CA ARG A 276 13.94 9.33 -6.99
C ARG A 276 14.10 7.95 -6.38
N PHE A 277 14.00 6.93 -7.22
CA PHE A 277 14.28 5.54 -6.90
C PHE A 277 15.75 5.22 -7.17
N GLU A 278 16.39 4.50 -6.26
CA GLU A 278 17.75 3.99 -6.41
C GLU A 278 17.94 2.73 -5.57
N SER A 279 18.27 1.62 -6.20
CA SER A 279 18.64 0.36 -5.53
C SER A 279 17.67 -0.06 -4.41
N GLY A 280 16.38 -0.14 -4.74
CA GLY A 280 15.32 -0.57 -3.81
C GLY A 280 14.86 0.46 -2.79
N HIS A 281 15.40 1.67 -2.85
CA HIS A 281 15.06 2.76 -1.96
C HIS A 281 14.61 3.99 -2.72
N MET A 282 13.81 4.82 -2.06
CA MET A 282 13.45 6.14 -2.56
C MET A 282 13.90 7.23 -1.60
N THR A 283 14.31 8.36 -2.17
CA THR A 283 14.63 9.57 -1.42
C THR A 283 13.70 10.69 -1.83
N PRO A 284 13.19 11.53 -0.92
CA PRO A 284 12.34 12.67 -1.28
C PRO A 284 13.10 13.79 -1.99
N GLY A 285 14.45 13.76 -1.98
CA GLY A 285 15.28 14.90 -2.34
C GLY A 285 15.45 15.88 -1.19
N ASP A 286 16.23 16.93 -1.42
CA ASP A 286 16.59 17.93 -0.40
C ASP A 286 16.02 19.33 -0.72
N GLN A 287 15.06 19.41 -1.66
CA GLN A 287 14.41 20.68 -2.01
C GLN A 287 13.49 21.16 -0.87
N PRO A 288 13.32 22.49 -0.71
CA PRO A 288 12.42 23.05 0.28
C PRO A 288 10.98 22.57 0.09
N GLY A 289 10.27 22.36 1.19
CA GLY A 289 8.93 21.80 1.19
C GLY A 289 8.95 20.29 0.88
N LEU A 290 8.02 19.86 0.03
CA LEU A 290 7.91 18.47 -0.44
C LEU A 290 8.76 18.18 -1.68
N GLY A 291 9.32 19.20 -2.33
CA GLY A 291 10.03 19.02 -3.58
C GLY A 291 9.14 18.57 -4.74
N VAL A 292 7.86 18.92 -4.71
CA VAL A 292 6.89 18.68 -5.78
C VAL A 292 6.28 19.99 -6.21
N GLU A 293 6.15 20.17 -7.52
CA GLU A 293 5.47 21.30 -8.14
C GLU A 293 4.19 20.81 -8.84
N TYR A 294 3.33 21.75 -9.25
CA TYR A 294 2.09 21.44 -9.97
C TYR A 294 1.95 22.34 -11.20
N ASP A 295 1.95 21.72 -12.38
CA ASP A 295 1.69 22.44 -13.64
C ASP A 295 0.18 22.50 -13.90
N GLU A 296 -0.45 23.56 -13.39
CA GLU A 296 -1.88 23.80 -13.56
C GLU A 296 -2.30 23.97 -15.04
N LYS A 297 -1.41 24.45 -15.92
CA LYS A 297 -1.72 24.62 -17.34
C LYS A 297 -1.75 23.27 -18.04
N LEU A 298 -0.77 22.41 -17.73
CA LEU A 298 -0.70 21.08 -18.29
C LEU A 298 -1.87 20.21 -17.76
N ALA A 299 -2.20 20.32 -16.48
CA ALA A 299 -3.30 19.57 -15.86
C ALA A 299 -4.66 19.79 -16.57
N LYS A 300 -4.90 20.99 -17.11
CA LYS A 300 -6.13 21.27 -17.88
C LYS A 300 -6.31 20.45 -19.16
N ARG A 301 -5.26 19.75 -19.62
CA ARG A 301 -5.32 18.86 -20.78
C ARG A 301 -5.88 17.47 -20.41
N TYR A 302 -5.97 17.16 -19.12
CA TYR A 302 -6.44 15.88 -18.60
C TYR A 302 -7.75 16.09 -17.82
N PRO A 303 -8.90 16.11 -18.51
CA PRO A 303 -10.19 16.30 -17.85
C PRO A 303 -10.50 15.10 -16.95
N TYR A 304 -11.26 15.35 -15.90
CA TYR A 304 -11.76 14.30 -15.01
C TYR A 304 -12.52 13.24 -15.82
N GLN A 305 -12.17 11.97 -15.58
CA GLN A 305 -12.88 10.80 -16.09
C GLN A 305 -13.42 10.02 -14.90
N GLN A 306 -14.71 9.74 -14.89
CA GLN A 306 -15.29 8.92 -13.87
C GLN A 306 -14.87 7.47 -14.06
N ALA A 307 -14.42 6.83 -12.97
CA ALA A 307 -14.16 5.41 -12.92
C ALA A 307 -14.96 4.76 -11.80
N TYR A 308 -15.22 3.48 -11.90
CA TYR A 308 -15.87 2.69 -10.87
C TYR A 308 -14.95 1.56 -10.42
N LEU A 309 -15.01 1.26 -9.13
CA LEU A 309 -14.45 0.04 -8.59
C LEU A 309 -15.31 -1.14 -9.02
N PRO A 310 -14.72 -2.32 -9.28
CA PRO A 310 -15.49 -3.50 -9.63
C PRO A 310 -16.37 -3.94 -8.45
N VAL A 311 -17.44 -4.65 -8.75
CA VAL A 311 -18.32 -5.28 -7.75
C VAL A 311 -17.97 -6.75 -7.68
N ASN A 312 -17.63 -7.24 -6.49
CA ASN A 312 -17.39 -8.67 -6.27
C ASN A 312 -18.67 -9.40 -5.90
N ARG A 313 -18.85 -10.58 -6.50
CA ARG A 313 -19.89 -11.54 -6.12
C ARG A 313 -19.26 -12.87 -5.79
N LYS A 314 -19.80 -13.54 -4.77
CA LYS A 314 -19.52 -14.96 -4.52
C LYS A 314 -20.09 -15.82 -5.64
N MET A 315 -19.70 -17.09 -5.66
CA MET A 315 -20.16 -18.05 -6.68
C MET A 315 -21.70 -18.27 -6.67
N ASP A 316 -22.36 -17.98 -5.57
CA ASP A 316 -23.82 -18.03 -5.42
C ASP A 316 -24.53 -16.72 -5.82
N GLY A 317 -23.78 -15.71 -6.27
CA GLY A 317 -24.27 -14.39 -6.65
C GLY A 317 -24.38 -13.37 -5.53
N THR A 318 -24.06 -13.73 -4.28
CA THR A 318 -24.06 -12.80 -3.14
C THR A 318 -22.99 -11.76 -3.30
N LEU A 319 -23.31 -10.49 -3.04
CA LEU A 319 -22.31 -9.39 -2.98
C LEU A 319 -21.31 -9.64 -1.84
N THR A 320 -20.08 -9.30 -2.07
CA THR A 320 -19.00 -9.39 -1.08
C THR A 320 -18.04 -8.21 -1.25
N ASP A 321 -17.27 -7.92 -0.21
CA ASP A 321 -16.20 -6.92 -0.25
C ASP A 321 -15.11 -7.33 -1.25
N TRP A 322 -14.32 -6.36 -1.67
CA TRP A 322 -13.30 -6.53 -2.70
C TRP A 322 -11.95 -5.96 -2.26
#